data_c4a441392f76087c3ff7f6016d639576
#
_entry.id   c4a441392f76087c3ff7f6016d639576
#
_cell.length_a   1.000
_cell.length_b   1.000
_cell.length_c   1.000
_cell.angle_alpha   90.00
_cell.angle_beta   90.00
_cell.angle_gamma   90.00
#
_symmetry.space_group_name_H-M   'P 1'
#
loop_
_entity.id
_entity.type
_entity.pdbx_description
1 polymer ?
#
loop_
_entity_poly.entity_id
_entity_poly.type
_entity_poly.pdbx_seq_one_letter_code
_entity_poly.pdbx_strand_id
1 'polypeptide(L)'
;SKALKKAKSPNSPGGTTITKEEREKAEALNPIRSVFISGWLQKLDAKKFKKVHSNVGIGYAFYDEGGYRNKNGNGDLRTAPEALAVINSGLPASQHVDHVVIGKGYGSTSDRTYRVAYNDRTIHPFQPLTPSAIGSMIQFFDDTLGAPHAMSTTNQTWWLKELCNGLSLVAALVMLV
;
A
#
# COMPACT_ATOMS: atom_id res chain seq x y z
N SER A 1 16.29 -12.45 7.13
CA SER A 1 17.42 -13.29 7.25
C SER A 1 17.36 -14.28 8.44
N LYS A 2 18.45 -14.90 8.94
CA LYS A 2 18.45 -15.94 9.97
C LYS A 2 17.83 -15.54 11.33
N ALA A 3 17.92 -14.28 11.73
CA ALA A 3 17.35 -13.79 12.98
C ALA A 3 15.80 -13.76 12.98
N LEU A 4 15.19 -13.42 11.85
CA LEU A 4 13.72 -13.41 11.71
C LEU A 4 13.13 -14.84 11.64
N LYS A 5 13.88 -15.84 11.14
CA LYS A 5 13.40 -17.24 11.09
C LYS A 5 13.33 -17.90 12.47
N LYS A 6 13.97 -17.33 13.50
CA LYS A 6 13.96 -17.88 14.87
C LYS A 6 12.81 -17.36 15.74
N ALA A 7 12.12 -16.32 15.31
CA ALA A 7 10.95 -15.79 15.99
C ALA A 7 9.73 -16.64 15.64
N LYS A 8 9.44 -17.67 16.42
CA LYS A 8 8.18 -18.40 16.34
C LYS A 8 7.02 -17.49 16.77
N SER A 9 5.89 -17.62 16.08
CA SER A 9 4.64 -16.95 16.47
C SER A 9 4.34 -17.19 17.96
N PRO A 10 3.87 -16.18 18.70
CA PRO A 10 3.57 -16.31 20.14
C PRO A 10 2.53 -17.39 20.48
N ASN A 11 1.85 -17.96 19.49
CA ASN A 11 0.85 -19.02 19.66
C ASN A 11 1.36 -20.43 19.29
N SER A 12 2.66 -20.60 19.05
CA SER A 12 3.22 -21.94 18.83
C SER A 12 3.69 -22.56 20.15
N PRO A 13 3.38 -23.83 20.45
CA PRO A 13 3.90 -24.52 21.63
C PRO A 13 5.43 -24.49 21.59
N GLY A 14 6.07 -23.89 22.62
CA GLY A 14 7.52 -23.70 22.69
C GLY A 14 8.03 -22.37 22.08
N GLY A 15 7.19 -21.37 21.90
CA GLY A 15 7.59 -20.02 21.50
C GLY A 15 8.39 -19.32 22.60
N THR A 16 9.61 -18.89 22.30
CA THR A 16 10.42 -18.05 23.19
C THR A 16 9.80 -16.65 23.18
N THR A 17 9.50 -16.10 24.34
CA THR A 17 9.05 -14.70 24.47
C THR A 17 10.20 -13.80 24.05
N ILE A 18 10.01 -13.06 22.95
CA ILE A 18 11.02 -12.11 22.45
C ILE A 18 11.05 -10.92 23.41
N THR A 19 12.23 -10.59 23.91
CA THR A 19 12.42 -9.42 24.77
C THR A 19 12.18 -8.12 23.98
N LYS A 20 11.94 -7.02 24.70
CA LYS A 20 11.79 -5.70 24.08
C LYS A 20 13.02 -5.30 23.25
N GLU A 21 14.22 -5.57 23.78
CA GLU A 21 15.50 -5.28 23.09
C GLU A 21 15.69 -6.12 21.81
N GLU A 22 15.33 -7.40 21.84
CA GLU A 22 15.39 -8.25 20.64
C GLU A 22 14.42 -7.81 19.57
N ARG A 23 13.25 -7.29 19.98
CA ARG A 23 12.27 -6.70 19.07
C ARG A 23 12.82 -5.42 18.46
N GLU A 24 13.34 -4.49 19.24
CA GLU A 24 13.93 -3.23 18.77
C GLU A 24 15.11 -3.48 17.82
N LYS A 25 15.98 -4.45 18.12
CA LYS A 25 17.04 -4.86 17.19
C LYS A 25 16.50 -5.46 15.90
N ALA A 26 15.46 -6.29 15.97
CA ALA A 26 14.84 -6.87 14.78
C ALA A 26 14.16 -5.80 13.92
N GLU A 27 13.54 -4.81 14.53
CA GLU A 27 12.92 -3.66 13.85
C GLU A 27 13.95 -2.73 13.21
N ALA A 28 15.08 -2.47 13.89
CA ALA A 28 16.21 -1.73 13.34
C ALA A 28 16.84 -2.42 12.12
N LEU A 29 16.82 -3.75 12.10
CA LEU A 29 17.31 -4.59 11.00
C LEU A 29 16.26 -4.84 9.91
N ASN A 30 15.01 -4.36 10.08
CA ASN A 30 13.96 -4.53 9.09
C ASN A 30 14.29 -3.75 7.80
N PRO A 31 14.60 -4.42 6.69
CA PRO A 31 14.94 -3.78 5.43
C PRO A 31 13.74 -3.14 4.74
N ILE A 32 12.50 -3.49 5.16
CA ILE A 32 11.27 -3.00 4.51
C ILE A 32 10.97 -1.59 5.03
N ARG A 33 11.31 -0.58 4.24
CA ARG A 33 11.07 0.83 4.57
C ARG A 33 9.68 1.29 4.20
N SER A 34 9.16 0.81 3.08
CA SER A 34 7.90 1.29 2.50
C SER A 34 7.12 0.14 1.88
N VAL A 35 5.80 0.19 2.01
CA VAL A 35 4.85 -0.80 1.47
C VAL A 35 3.67 -0.06 0.85
N PHE A 36 3.33 -0.40 -0.37
CA PHE A 36 2.13 0.08 -1.03
C PHE A 36 1.12 -1.06 -1.20
N ILE A 37 -0.10 -0.87 -0.69
CA ILE A 37 -1.19 -1.85 -0.78
C ILE A 37 -2.14 -1.37 -1.86
N SER A 38 -2.20 -2.09 -2.98
CA SER A 38 -3.07 -1.77 -4.10
C SER A 38 -4.25 -2.72 -4.18
N GLY A 39 -5.46 -2.16 -4.32
CA GLY A 39 -6.68 -2.91 -4.57
C GLY A 39 -7.22 -3.75 -3.39
N TRP A 40 -6.68 -3.61 -2.19
CA TRP A 40 -7.15 -4.34 -1.02
C TRP A 40 -7.47 -3.39 0.14
N LEU A 41 -8.74 -3.30 0.51
CA LEU A 41 -9.20 -2.47 1.62
C LEU A 41 -9.80 -3.29 2.76
N GLN A 42 -10.42 -4.41 2.44
CA GLN A 42 -11.17 -5.23 3.39
C GLN A 42 -10.25 -5.87 4.42
N LYS A 43 -10.71 -5.92 5.69
CA LYS A 43 -9.98 -6.51 6.82
C LYS A 43 -8.66 -5.81 7.18
N LEU A 44 -8.45 -4.58 6.73
CA LEU A 44 -7.39 -3.73 7.25
C LEU A 44 -7.77 -3.31 8.68
N ASP A 45 -7.08 -3.88 9.65
CA ASP A 45 -7.39 -3.77 11.08
C ASP A 45 -6.37 -2.85 11.77
N ALA A 46 -6.86 -1.88 12.53
CA ALA A 46 -6.04 -0.96 13.31
C ALA A 46 -5.05 -1.67 14.24
N LYS A 47 -5.42 -2.82 14.82
CA LYS A 47 -4.53 -3.62 15.68
C LYS A 47 -3.34 -4.20 14.93
N LYS A 48 -3.53 -4.55 13.65
CA LYS A 48 -2.45 -5.06 12.79
C LYS A 48 -1.51 -3.93 12.38
N PHE A 49 -2.07 -2.77 11.99
CA PHE A 49 -1.26 -1.64 11.56
C PHE A 49 -0.44 -0.99 12.67
N LYS A 50 -0.84 -1.08 13.92
CA LYS A 50 0.00 -0.65 15.07
C LYS A 50 1.33 -1.41 15.18
N LYS A 51 1.45 -2.56 14.52
CA LYS A 51 2.66 -3.40 14.49
C LYS A 51 3.49 -3.19 13.22
N VAL A 52 3.06 -2.31 12.33
CA VAL A 52 3.75 -2.05 11.06
C VAL A 52 4.73 -0.91 11.23
N HIS A 53 6.02 -1.24 11.16
CA HIS A 53 7.14 -0.30 11.26
C HIS A 53 7.72 0.01 9.87
N SER A 54 6.86 0.36 8.94
CA SER A 54 7.19 0.78 7.59
C SER A 54 6.25 1.89 7.17
N ASN A 55 6.67 2.75 6.25
CA ASN A 55 5.76 3.68 5.59
C ASN A 55 4.70 2.91 4.80
N VAL A 56 3.44 3.32 4.85
CA VAL A 56 2.35 2.60 4.19
C VAL A 56 1.54 3.55 3.31
N GLY A 57 1.50 3.23 2.01
CA GLY A 57 0.53 3.79 1.07
C GLY A 57 -0.59 2.79 0.82
N ILE A 58 -1.81 3.27 0.67
CA ILE A 58 -2.93 2.48 0.19
C ILE A 58 -3.51 3.12 -1.06
N GLY A 59 -3.74 2.31 -2.11
CA GLY A 59 -4.43 2.72 -3.33
C GLY A 59 -5.66 1.85 -3.54
N TYR A 60 -6.83 2.46 -3.73
CA TYR A 60 -8.07 1.74 -3.93
C TYR A 60 -8.90 2.35 -5.04
N ALA A 61 -9.49 1.49 -5.87
CA ALA A 61 -10.36 1.93 -6.95
C ALA A 61 -11.70 2.40 -6.39
N PHE A 62 -12.10 3.64 -6.75
CA PHE A 62 -13.34 4.25 -6.24
C PHE A 62 -14.59 3.46 -6.62
N TYR A 63 -14.59 2.87 -7.82
CA TYR A 63 -15.72 2.08 -8.35
C TYR A 63 -15.50 0.57 -8.20
N ASP A 64 -14.64 0.16 -7.26
CA ASP A 64 -14.43 -1.26 -6.96
C ASP A 64 -15.71 -1.87 -6.37
N GLU A 65 -16.22 -2.91 -7.01
CA GLU A 65 -17.36 -3.66 -6.53
C GLU A 65 -17.10 -4.34 -5.17
N GLY A 66 -15.83 -4.65 -4.85
CA GLY A 66 -15.43 -5.11 -3.53
C GLY A 66 -15.68 -4.08 -2.42
N GLY A 67 -15.76 -2.79 -2.76
CA GLY A 67 -16.10 -1.71 -1.84
C GLY A 67 -17.45 -1.86 -1.17
N TYR A 68 -18.41 -2.53 -1.81
CA TYR A 68 -19.71 -2.84 -1.20
C TYR A 68 -19.60 -3.73 0.04
N ARG A 69 -18.47 -4.40 0.24
CA ARG A 69 -18.24 -5.27 1.39
C ARG A 69 -17.64 -4.55 2.60
N ASN A 70 -17.24 -3.29 2.46
CA ASN A 70 -16.83 -2.47 3.59
C ASN A 70 -18.04 -1.90 4.34
N LYS A 71 -17.80 -1.29 5.49
CA LYS A 71 -18.89 -0.74 6.33
C LYS A 71 -19.67 0.39 5.66
N ASN A 72 -19.05 1.13 4.74
CA ASN A 72 -19.69 2.24 4.03
C ASN A 72 -20.42 1.77 2.76
N GLY A 73 -20.22 0.52 2.32
CA GLY A 73 -20.85 -0.04 1.14
C GLY A 73 -20.39 0.58 -0.18
N ASN A 74 -19.21 1.20 -0.22
CA ASN A 74 -18.65 1.82 -1.43
C ASN A 74 -17.12 1.89 -1.37
N GLY A 75 -16.49 2.30 -2.46
CA GLY A 75 -15.02 2.42 -2.58
C GLY A 75 -14.43 3.75 -2.15
N ASP A 76 -15.22 4.64 -1.52
CA ASP A 76 -14.74 5.94 -1.05
C ASP A 76 -13.90 5.81 0.22
N LEU A 77 -12.62 6.16 0.13
CA LEU A 77 -11.69 6.06 1.25
C LEU A 77 -11.78 7.19 2.27
N ARG A 78 -12.45 8.29 1.94
CA ARG A 78 -12.44 9.51 2.79
C ARG A 78 -12.99 9.28 4.19
N THR A 79 -13.96 8.41 4.33
CA THR A 79 -14.59 8.06 5.62
C THR A 79 -14.58 6.56 5.89
N ALA A 80 -13.91 5.76 5.03
CA ALA A 80 -13.84 4.32 5.20
C ALA A 80 -13.10 3.95 6.49
N PRO A 81 -13.70 3.14 7.40
CA PRO A 81 -13.06 2.77 8.66
C PRO A 81 -11.71 2.09 8.47
N GLU A 82 -11.54 1.35 7.39
CA GLU A 82 -10.30 0.68 7.04
C GLU A 82 -9.20 1.69 6.67
N ALA A 83 -9.53 2.72 5.90
CA ALA A 83 -8.58 3.78 5.54
C ALA A 83 -8.21 4.61 6.77
N LEU A 84 -9.20 4.97 7.61
CA LEU A 84 -8.96 5.64 8.90
C LEU A 84 -8.06 4.80 9.81
N ALA A 85 -8.25 3.48 9.84
CA ALA A 85 -7.40 2.57 10.62
C ALA A 85 -5.93 2.61 10.15
N VAL A 86 -5.70 2.66 8.84
CA VAL A 86 -4.35 2.80 8.27
C VAL A 86 -3.75 4.16 8.61
N ILE A 87 -4.45 5.25 8.31
CA ILE A 87 -3.95 6.62 8.53
C ILE A 87 -3.65 6.86 10.01
N ASN A 88 -4.59 6.55 10.89
CA ASN A 88 -4.44 6.78 12.32
C ASN A 88 -3.40 5.85 12.97
N SER A 89 -2.99 4.76 12.32
CA SER A 89 -1.91 3.90 12.82
C SER A 89 -0.54 4.57 12.82
N GLY A 90 -0.34 5.59 11.99
CA GLY A 90 0.91 6.37 11.91
C GLY A 90 0.91 7.62 12.79
N LEU A 91 -0.20 7.91 13.47
CA LEU A 91 -0.39 9.14 14.22
C LEU A 91 -0.54 8.88 15.73
N PRO A 92 -0.05 9.79 16.59
CA PRO A 92 -0.39 9.77 18.01
C PRO A 92 -1.90 10.01 18.18
N ALA A 93 -2.48 9.47 19.25
CA ALA A 93 -3.93 9.51 19.49
C ALA A 93 -4.54 10.94 19.48
N SER A 94 -3.77 11.95 19.89
CA SER A 94 -4.18 13.35 19.88
C SER A 94 -4.32 13.97 18.47
N GLN A 95 -3.76 13.30 17.44
CA GLN A 95 -3.76 13.77 16.05
C GLN A 95 -4.60 12.86 15.13
N HIS A 96 -5.34 11.92 15.71
CA HIS A 96 -6.23 11.06 14.93
C HIS A 96 -7.25 11.89 14.15
N VAL A 97 -7.47 11.47 12.92
CA VAL A 97 -8.45 12.11 12.03
C VAL A 97 -9.68 11.23 11.88
N ASP A 98 -10.82 11.86 11.64
CA ASP A 98 -12.10 11.23 11.33
C ASP A 98 -12.45 11.30 9.84
N HIS A 99 -11.63 12.02 9.07
CA HIS A 99 -11.75 12.16 7.62
C HIS A 99 -10.36 12.11 6.97
N VAL A 100 -10.24 11.26 5.95
CA VAL A 100 -9.00 11.13 5.17
C VAL A 100 -9.01 12.09 4.00
N VAL A 101 -7.98 12.92 3.88
CA VAL A 101 -7.74 13.73 2.69
C VAL A 101 -6.92 12.89 1.71
N ILE A 102 -7.49 12.60 0.55
CA ILE A 102 -6.85 11.77 -0.49
C ILE A 102 -5.58 12.44 -1.00
N GLY A 103 -4.50 11.66 -1.12
CA GLY A 103 -3.17 12.14 -1.53
C GLY A 103 -2.40 12.91 -0.47
N LYS A 104 -3.00 13.19 0.70
CA LYS A 104 -2.30 13.84 1.82
C LYS A 104 -1.49 12.82 2.61
N GLY A 105 -0.21 13.11 2.83
CA GLY A 105 0.63 12.35 3.74
C GLY A 105 0.38 12.70 5.21
N TYR A 106 0.42 11.69 6.07
CA TYR A 106 0.27 11.77 7.50
C TYR A 106 1.45 11.07 8.19
N GLY A 107 1.96 11.61 9.28
CA GLY A 107 3.12 11.08 10.00
C GLY A 107 4.45 11.48 9.36
N SER A 108 5.51 10.72 9.63
CA SER A 108 6.89 11.01 9.24
C SER A 108 7.50 9.87 8.43
N THR A 109 8.17 10.19 7.33
CA THR A 109 8.85 9.21 6.48
C THR A 109 10.11 8.66 7.15
N SER A 110 10.85 9.51 7.88
CA SER A 110 12.06 9.13 8.62
C SER A 110 11.75 8.14 9.75
N ASP A 111 10.63 8.36 10.46
CA ASP A 111 10.21 7.52 11.60
C ASP A 111 9.39 6.30 11.16
N ARG A 112 9.24 6.11 9.84
CA ARG A 112 8.45 5.02 9.25
C ARG A 112 7.00 4.99 9.71
N THR A 113 6.47 6.16 10.08
CA THR A 113 5.05 6.35 10.46
C THR A 113 4.21 6.99 9.37
N TYR A 114 4.82 7.29 8.21
CA TYR A 114 4.12 7.91 7.10
C TYR A 114 2.99 7.03 6.55
N ARG A 115 1.82 7.64 6.39
CA ARG A 115 0.61 7.00 5.87
C ARG A 115 -0.03 7.90 4.83
N VAL A 116 -0.47 7.33 3.72
CA VAL A 116 -1.20 8.05 2.67
C VAL A 116 -2.23 7.14 2.02
N ALA A 117 -3.36 7.73 1.62
CA ALA A 117 -4.41 7.03 0.88
C ALA A 117 -4.66 7.70 -0.46
N TYR A 118 -4.73 6.90 -1.51
CA TYR A 118 -5.10 7.29 -2.86
C TYR A 118 -6.38 6.56 -3.27
N ASN A 119 -7.26 7.26 -3.97
CA ASN A 119 -8.59 6.73 -4.33
C ASN A 119 -8.89 7.07 -5.78
N ASP A 120 -8.39 6.25 -6.68
CA ASP A 120 -8.47 6.47 -8.12
C ASP A 120 -9.86 6.17 -8.67
N ARG A 121 -10.34 7.03 -9.57
CA ARG A 121 -11.66 6.87 -10.23
C ARG A 121 -11.60 5.83 -11.34
N THR A 122 -11.40 4.58 -10.94
CA THR A 122 -11.32 3.40 -11.81
C THR A 122 -12.01 2.22 -11.14
N ILE A 123 -12.11 1.10 -11.85
CA ILE A 123 -12.56 -0.21 -11.32
C ILE A 123 -11.35 -1.08 -10.99
N HIS A 124 -11.53 -2.07 -10.13
CA HIS A 124 -10.45 -2.92 -9.64
C HIS A 124 -9.57 -3.54 -10.75
N PRO A 125 -10.12 -4.17 -11.80
CA PRO A 125 -9.30 -4.80 -12.84
C PRO A 125 -8.42 -3.82 -13.62
N PHE A 126 -8.80 -2.55 -13.72
CA PHE A 126 -8.05 -1.52 -14.42
C PHE A 126 -7.12 -0.71 -13.54
N GLN A 127 -7.12 -0.91 -12.23
CA GLN A 127 -6.24 -0.18 -11.32
C GLN A 127 -4.76 -0.31 -11.70
N PRO A 128 -4.22 -1.50 -12.05
CA PRO A 128 -2.84 -1.65 -12.49
C PRO A 128 -2.53 -1.01 -13.86
N LEU A 129 -3.57 -0.66 -14.63
CA LEU A 129 -3.49 -0.10 -15.98
C LEU A 129 -3.94 1.36 -16.03
N THR A 130 -4.22 1.98 -14.89
CA THR A 130 -4.68 3.37 -14.82
C THR A 130 -3.50 4.29 -14.49
N PRO A 131 -3.19 5.29 -15.35
CA PRO A 131 -2.06 6.19 -15.12
C PRO A 131 -2.07 6.90 -13.77
N SER A 132 -3.24 7.31 -13.26
CA SER A 132 -3.35 7.93 -11.94
C SER A 132 -2.98 6.97 -10.81
N ALA A 133 -3.44 5.73 -10.85
CA ALA A 133 -3.14 4.73 -9.82
C ALA A 133 -1.64 4.35 -9.80
N ILE A 134 -1.04 4.20 -10.98
CA ILE A 134 0.40 3.98 -11.13
C ILE A 134 1.17 5.22 -10.64
N GLY A 135 0.73 6.41 -11.03
CA GLY A 135 1.33 7.68 -10.60
C GLY A 135 1.29 7.85 -9.08
N SER A 136 0.18 7.51 -8.43
CA SER A 136 0.03 7.51 -6.97
C SER A 136 1.04 6.58 -6.28
N MET A 137 1.27 5.39 -6.85
CA MET A 137 2.25 4.45 -6.32
C MET A 137 3.69 4.96 -6.50
N ILE A 138 4.02 5.54 -7.67
CA ILE A 138 5.32 6.15 -7.93
C ILE A 138 5.56 7.29 -6.94
N GLN A 139 4.59 8.20 -6.79
CA GLN A 139 4.68 9.32 -5.86
C GLN A 139 4.95 8.85 -4.43
N PHE A 140 4.23 7.83 -3.96
CA PHE A 140 4.45 7.27 -2.63
C PHE A 140 5.88 6.76 -2.44
N PHE A 141 6.43 6.04 -3.41
CA PHE A 141 7.79 5.51 -3.30
C PHE A 141 8.85 6.62 -3.42
N ASP A 142 8.62 7.63 -4.25
CA ASP A 142 9.49 8.81 -4.33
C ASP A 142 9.52 9.56 -3.00
N ASP A 143 8.36 9.79 -2.38
CA ASP A 143 8.24 10.48 -1.09
C ASP A 143 8.93 9.71 0.05
N THR A 144 8.92 8.37 -0.01
CA THR A 144 9.34 7.53 1.13
C THR A 144 10.73 6.93 0.99
N LEU A 145 11.26 6.80 -0.21
CA LEU A 145 12.58 6.21 -0.48
C LEU A 145 13.63 7.24 -0.86
N GLY A 146 13.22 8.46 -1.21
CA GLY A 146 14.14 9.54 -1.55
C GLY A 146 14.96 9.23 -2.79
N ALA A 147 14.33 8.81 -3.88
CA ALA A 147 15.03 8.47 -5.10
C ALA A 147 15.82 9.69 -5.64
N PRO A 148 17.14 9.55 -5.94
CA PRO A 148 17.97 10.66 -6.40
C PRO A 148 17.55 11.22 -7.76
N HIS A 149 16.72 10.47 -8.52
CA HIS A 149 16.13 10.85 -9.79
C HIS A 149 14.67 10.42 -9.80
N ALA A 150 13.84 11.20 -9.09
CA ALA A 150 12.40 10.95 -9.05
C ALA A 150 11.85 10.94 -10.49
N MET A 151 11.25 9.84 -10.88
CA MET A 151 10.54 9.75 -12.16
C MET A 151 9.27 10.58 -12.07
N SER A 152 9.00 11.39 -13.11
CA SER A 152 7.71 12.07 -13.19
C SER A 152 6.58 11.05 -13.14
N THR A 153 5.62 11.24 -12.26
CA THR A 153 4.43 10.38 -12.12
C THR A 153 3.59 10.32 -13.40
N THR A 154 3.77 11.28 -14.31
CA THR A 154 3.06 11.39 -15.60
C THR A 154 3.85 10.82 -16.79
N ASN A 155 5.16 10.63 -16.65
CA ASN A 155 6.00 10.09 -17.73
C ASN A 155 6.03 8.56 -17.69
N GLN A 156 4.90 7.96 -18.03
CA GLN A 156 4.70 6.51 -17.95
C GLN A 156 4.74 5.91 -19.38
N THR A 157 5.53 4.86 -19.54
CA THR A 157 5.73 4.17 -20.83
C THR A 157 5.18 2.73 -20.83
N TRP A 158 4.54 2.29 -19.75
CA TRP A 158 4.02 0.92 -19.60
C TRP A 158 3.03 0.54 -20.72
N TRP A 159 2.25 1.50 -21.22
CA TRP A 159 1.27 1.30 -22.28
C TRP A 159 1.90 0.81 -23.60
N LEU A 160 3.18 1.14 -23.87
CA LEU A 160 3.90 0.61 -25.04
C LEU A 160 4.02 -0.91 -24.98
N LYS A 161 4.31 -1.46 -23.81
CA LYS A 161 4.36 -2.90 -23.61
C LYS A 161 2.99 -3.53 -23.89
N GLU A 162 1.91 -2.95 -23.40
CA GLU A 162 0.56 -3.49 -23.61
C GLU A 162 0.14 -3.37 -25.08
N LEU A 163 0.51 -2.29 -25.76
CA LEU A 163 0.30 -2.14 -27.20
C LEU A 163 1.04 -3.24 -27.98
N CYS A 164 2.33 -3.46 -27.68
CA CYS A 164 3.13 -4.50 -28.34
C CYS A 164 2.55 -5.91 -28.07
N ASN A 165 2.10 -6.18 -26.84
CA ASN A 165 1.44 -7.45 -26.51
C ASN A 165 0.17 -7.65 -27.33
N GLY A 166 -0.68 -6.63 -27.45
CA GLY A 166 -1.87 -6.67 -28.27
C GLY A 166 -1.58 -6.92 -29.76
N LEU A 167 -0.60 -6.20 -30.32
CA LEU A 167 -0.17 -6.40 -31.71
C LEU A 167 0.39 -7.81 -31.95
N SER A 168 1.15 -8.34 -31.00
CA SER A 168 1.68 -9.71 -31.08
C SER A 168 0.58 -10.74 -31.08
N LEU A 169 -0.47 -10.54 -30.27
CA LEU A 169 -1.63 -11.43 -30.24
C LEU A 169 -2.39 -11.41 -31.57
N VAL A 170 -2.63 -10.22 -32.13
CA VAL A 170 -3.29 -10.07 -33.44
C VAL A 170 -2.45 -10.74 -34.53
N ALA A 171 -1.14 -10.54 -34.55
CA ALA A 171 -0.25 -11.18 -35.53
C ALA A 171 -0.30 -12.71 -35.40
N ALA A 172 -0.27 -13.25 -34.18
CA ALA A 172 -0.41 -14.68 -33.94
C ALA A 172 -1.73 -15.25 -34.46
N LEU A 173 -2.84 -14.54 -34.26
CA LEU A 173 -4.16 -14.95 -34.76
C LEU A 173 -4.19 -14.96 -36.33
N VAL A 174 -3.60 -13.96 -36.96
CA VAL A 174 -3.51 -13.89 -38.43
C VAL A 174 -2.67 -15.04 -38.99
N MET A 175 -1.61 -15.48 -38.28
CA MET A 175 -0.77 -16.59 -38.70
C MET A 175 -1.45 -17.98 -38.55
N LEU A 176 -2.53 -18.08 -37.79
CA LEU A 176 -3.27 -19.32 -37.58
C LEU A 176 -4.37 -19.54 -38.63
N VAL A 177 -4.67 -18.57 -39.49
CA VAL A 177 -5.65 -18.60 -40.57
C VAL A 177 -4.94 -18.79 -41.89
#